data_8298390c0f6504558839bada7803dcc8
#
_entry.id   8298390c0f6504558839bada7803dcc8
#
_cell.length_a   1.000
_cell.length_b   1.000
_cell.length_c   1.000
_cell.angle_alpha   90.00
_cell.angle_beta   90.00
_cell.angle_gamma   90.00
#
_symmetry.space_group_name_H-M   'P 1'
#
loop_
_entity.id
_entity.type
_entity.pdbx_description
1 polymer ?
#
loop_
_entity_poly.entity_id
_entity_poly.type
_entity_poly.pdbx_seq_one_letter_code
_entity_poly.pdbx_strand_id
1 'polypeptide(L)' 'MGLHWFKGPKIVVEVAGSEILVTMPGTSLSVVYEKTDDNQLIANSFSARKDGKRTVSLPKFLALAWIAANEKAKQIGWIQ' A
#
# COMPACT_ATOMS: atom_id res chain seq x y z
N MET A 1 -17.87 8.65 -12.89
CA MET A 1 -16.97 7.60 -12.43
C MET A 1 -15.86 7.39 -13.44
N GLY A 2 -14.65 7.59 -13.01
CA GLY A 2 -13.52 7.35 -13.88
C GLY A 2 -13.17 5.88 -13.95
N LEU A 3 -13.02 5.37 -15.14
CA LEU A 3 -12.50 4.03 -15.32
C LEU A 3 -10.99 4.13 -15.42
N HIS A 4 -10.32 3.57 -14.44
CA HIS A 4 -8.87 3.51 -14.46
C HIS A 4 -8.45 2.14 -14.92
N TRP A 5 -7.77 2.13 -16.05
CA TRP A 5 -7.24 0.90 -16.58
C TRP A 5 -5.80 0.77 -16.16
N PHE A 6 -5.56 -0.07 -15.17
CA PHE A 6 -4.20 -0.37 -14.76
C PHE A 6 -3.76 -1.64 -15.46
N LYS A 7 -2.70 -1.52 -16.22
CA LYS A 7 -2.06 -2.71 -16.77
C LYS A 7 -1.10 -3.33 -15.78
N GLY A 8 -0.98 -2.72 -14.63
CA GLY A 8 -0.10 -3.21 -13.59
C GLY A 8 -0.83 -4.04 -12.55
N PRO A 9 -0.12 -4.44 -11.51
CA PRO A 9 -0.68 -5.22 -10.42
C PRO A 9 -1.79 -4.46 -9.70
N LYS A 10 -2.80 -5.19 -9.27
CA LYS A 10 -3.90 -4.61 -8.52
C LYS A 10 -3.50 -4.49 -7.06
N ILE A 11 -3.76 -3.34 -6.49
CA ILE A 11 -3.45 -3.05 -5.09
C ILE A 11 -4.73 -2.63 -4.39
N VAL A 12 -4.92 -3.12 -3.16
CA VAL A 12 -6.05 -2.75 -2.31
C VAL A 12 -5.52 -1.96 -1.12
N VAL A 13 -6.17 -0.83 -0.84
CA VAL A 13 -5.79 0.05 0.27
C VAL A 13 -6.95 0.12 1.25
N GLU A 14 -6.67 -0.17 2.52
CA GLU A 14 -7.66 -0.10 3.58
C GLU A 14 -7.13 0.76 4.72
N VAL A 15 -8.03 1.53 5.32
CA VAL A 15 -7.70 2.34 6.50
C VAL A 15 -8.31 1.67 7.72
N ALA A 16 -7.50 1.43 8.73
CA ALA A 16 -7.95 0.81 9.98
C ALA A 16 -7.32 1.57 11.14
N GLY A 17 -8.15 2.34 11.88
CA GLY A 17 -7.65 3.15 12.96
C GLY A 17 -6.63 4.17 12.49
N SER A 18 -5.43 4.12 13.02
CA SER A 18 -4.34 5.02 12.64
C SER A 18 -3.39 4.41 11.60
N GLU A 19 -3.83 3.34 10.95
CA GLU A 19 -2.97 2.61 10.02
C GLU A 19 -3.60 2.54 8.63
N ILE A 20 -2.74 2.44 7.62
CA ILE A 20 -3.15 2.17 6.25
C ILE A 20 -2.52 0.85 5.84
N LEU A 21 -3.36 -0.10 5.48
CA LEU A 21 -2.93 -1.41 5.03
C LEU A 21 -2.99 -1.47 3.52
N VAL A 22 -1.89 -1.84 2.90
CA VAL A 22 -1.83 -2.03 1.45
C VAL A 22 -1.52 -3.49 1.17
N THR A 23 -2.36 -4.11 0.36
CA THR A 23 -2.20 -5.52 0.01
C THR A 23 -2.27 -5.69 -1.50
N MET A 24 -1.71 -6.79 -1.96
CA MET A 24 -1.83 -7.20 -3.36
C MET A 24 -2.55 -8.55 -3.38
N PRO A 25 -3.87 -8.55 -3.70
CA PRO A 25 -4.64 -9.78 -3.70
C PRO A 25 -4.02 -10.86 -4.60
N GLY A 26 -4.10 -12.09 -4.18
CA GLY A 26 -3.50 -13.20 -4.90
C GLY A 26 -2.05 -13.43 -4.56
N THR A 27 -1.48 -12.61 -3.68
CA THR A 27 -0.12 -12.77 -3.20
C THR A 27 -0.09 -12.62 -1.69
N SER A 28 1.07 -12.90 -1.10
CA SER A 28 1.27 -12.66 0.33
C SER A 28 1.83 -11.28 0.63
N LEU A 29 1.91 -10.41 -0.38
CA LEU A 29 2.50 -9.08 -0.21
C LEU A 29 1.54 -8.16 0.53
N SER A 30 2.02 -7.56 1.60
CA SER A 30 1.26 -6.58 2.37
C SER A 30 2.23 -5.66 3.10
N VAL A 31 1.78 -4.45 3.37
CA VAL A 31 2.54 -3.50 4.15
C VAL A 31 1.57 -2.63 4.93
N VAL A 32 1.96 -2.29 6.15
CA VAL A 32 1.16 -1.43 7.03
C VAL A 32 1.94 -0.14 7.24
N TYR A 33 1.29 0.97 6.98
CA TYR A 33 1.85 2.30 7.24
C TYR A 33 1.13 2.92 8.41
N GLU A 34 1.86 3.71 9.17
CA GLU A 34 1.32 4.39 10.33
C GLU A 34 1.66 5.87 10.22
N LYS A 35 0.72 6.73 10.64
CA LYS A 35 0.95 8.16 10.64
C LYS A 35 1.84 8.54 11.82
N THR A 36 2.84 9.37 11.56
CA THR A 36 3.68 9.92 12.61
C THR A 36 3.10 11.23 13.13
N ASP A 37 3.65 11.73 14.23
CA ASP A 37 3.25 13.01 14.78
C ASP A 37 3.60 14.17 13.85
N ASP A 38 4.53 13.97 12.93
CA ASP A 38 4.94 14.98 11.97
C ASP A 38 4.10 14.97 10.70
N ASN A 39 2.96 14.28 10.72
CA ASN A 39 2.08 14.16 9.55
C ASN A 39 2.78 13.50 8.36
N GLN A 40 3.52 12.46 8.65
CA GLN A 40 4.17 11.63 7.64
C GLN A 40 3.75 10.19 7.82
N LEU A 41 4.00 9.38 6.81
CA LEU A 41 3.75 7.95 6.91
C LEU A 41 5.08 7.23 7.07
N ILE A 42 5.07 6.20 7.90
CA ILE A 42 6.21 5.29 8.01
C ILE A 42 5.69 3.87 7.84
N ALA A 43 6.51 3.03 7.25
CA ALA A 43 6.19 1.62 7.16
C ALA A 43 6.42 0.99 8.53
N ASN A 44 5.34 0.44 9.09
CA ASN A 44 5.38 -0.17 10.41
C ASN A 44 5.73 -1.66 10.32
N SER A 45 5.17 -2.32 9.32
CA SER A 45 5.46 -3.73 9.12
C SER A 45 5.13 -4.10 7.69
N PHE A 46 5.72 -5.19 7.22
CA PHE A 46 5.35 -5.73 5.93
C PHE A 46 5.46 -7.25 5.98
N SER A 47 4.75 -7.90 5.07
CA SER A 47 4.78 -9.34 4.94
C SER A 47 5.02 -9.69 3.48
N ALA A 48 5.91 -10.63 3.26
CA ALA A 48 6.21 -11.11 1.93
C ALA A 48 6.70 -12.54 2.01
N ARG A 49 5.82 -13.47 1.68
CA ARG A 49 6.22 -14.86 1.55
C ARG A 49 6.66 -15.12 0.14
N LYS A 50 7.43 -16.17 -0.03
CA LYS A 50 7.82 -16.59 -1.37
C LYS A 50 6.63 -17.29 -2.02
N ASP A 51 6.01 -16.60 -2.96
CA ASP A 51 4.87 -17.14 -3.71
C ASP A 51 5.40 -17.67 -5.04
N GLY A 52 5.13 -18.93 -5.34
CA GLY A 52 5.70 -19.57 -6.52
C GLY A 52 5.33 -18.93 -7.85
N LYS A 53 4.21 -18.21 -7.89
CA LYS A 53 3.73 -17.59 -9.13
C LYS A 53 3.66 -16.07 -9.05
N ARG A 54 4.35 -15.50 -8.09
CA ARG A 54 4.34 -14.05 -7.95
C ARG A 54 5.13 -13.40 -9.07
N THR A 55 4.49 -12.48 -9.79
CA THR A 55 5.11 -11.77 -10.90
C THR A 55 5.67 -10.42 -10.50
N VAL A 56 5.44 -10.00 -9.25
CA VAL A 56 5.88 -8.71 -8.76
C VAL A 56 6.88 -8.92 -7.64
N SER A 57 8.01 -8.23 -7.74
CA SER A 57 9.03 -8.30 -6.70
C SER A 57 8.61 -7.47 -5.49
N LEU A 58 9.18 -7.76 -4.33
CA LEU A 58 8.92 -7.00 -3.12
C LEU A 58 9.27 -5.52 -3.30
N PRO A 59 10.44 -5.15 -3.85
CA PRO A 59 10.75 -3.72 -4.04
C PRO A 59 9.74 -3.01 -4.92
N LYS A 60 9.27 -3.66 -5.98
CA LYS A 60 8.28 -3.05 -6.85
C LYS A 60 6.95 -2.88 -6.13
N PHE A 61 6.53 -3.90 -5.36
CA PHE A 61 5.32 -3.80 -4.56
C PHE A 61 5.41 -2.64 -3.56
N LEU A 62 6.53 -2.53 -2.86
CA LEU A 62 6.69 -1.47 -1.86
C LEU A 62 6.65 -0.08 -2.49
N ALA A 63 7.21 0.07 -3.69
CA ALA A 63 7.14 1.35 -4.40
C ALA A 63 5.70 1.71 -4.74
N LEU A 64 4.94 0.75 -5.25
CA LEU A 64 3.53 0.98 -5.59
C LEU A 64 2.70 1.24 -4.33
N ALA A 65 2.97 0.48 -3.28
CA ALA A 65 2.24 0.63 -2.01
C ALA A 65 2.49 2.00 -1.39
N TRP A 66 3.72 2.50 -1.46
CA TRP A 66 4.07 3.81 -0.93
C TRP A 66 3.26 4.90 -1.62
N ILE A 67 3.20 4.85 -2.95
CA ILE A 67 2.42 5.83 -3.70
C ILE A 67 0.94 5.75 -3.32
N ALA A 68 0.39 4.54 -3.28
CA ALA A 68 -1.02 4.36 -2.96
C ALA A 68 -1.36 4.79 -1.54
N ALA A 69 -0.49 4.48 -0.57
CA ALA A 69 -0.72 4.86 0.81
C ALA A 69 -0.66 6.37 0.99
N ASN A 70 0.29 7.04 0.32
CA ASN A 70 0.39 8.49 0.40
C ASN A 70 -0.82 9.18 -0.21
N GLU A 71 -1.31 8.69 -1.35
CA GLU A 71 -2.51 9.25 -1.94
C GLU A 71 -3.71 9.09 -1.02
N LYS A 72 -3.84 7.92 -0.40
CA LYS A 72 -4.94 7.70 0.54
C LYS A 72 -4.83 8.62 1.75
N ALA A 73 -3.63 8.76 2.30
CA ALA A 73 -3.40 9.61 3.45
C ALA A 73 -3.75 11.08 3.14
N LYS A 74 -3.43 11.54 1.93
CA LYS A 74 -3.80 12.89 1.51
C LYS A 74 -5.31 13.04 1.42
N GLN A 75 -6.00 12.03 0.87
CA GLN A 75 -7.45 12.07 0.72
C GLN A 75 -8.16 12.19 2.06
N ILE A 76 -7.64 11.52 3.07
CA ILE A 76 -8.27 11.51 4.39
C ILE A 76 -7.68 12.55 5.35
N GLY A 77 -6.78 13.39 4.86
CA GLY A 77 -6.26 14.51 5.63
C GLY A 77 -5.15 14.17 6.61
N TRP A 78 -4.54 13.01 6.50
CA TRP A 78 -3.47 12.60 7.40
C TRP A 78 -2.14 13.29 7.09
N ILE A 79 -1.90 13.56 5.81
CA ILE A 79 -0.69 14.25 5.35
C ILE A 79 -1.09 15.28 4.30
N GLN A 80 -0.17 16.18 4.00
CA GLN A 80 -0.45 17.24 3.03
C GLN A 80 0.27 17.03 1.68
#